data_cc4c53fb0d7c127105d676128cd7cf9d
#
_entry.id   cc4c53fb0d7c127105d676128cd7cf9d
#
_cell.length_a   1.000
_cell.length_b   1.000
_cell.length_c   1.000
_cell.angle_alpha   90.00
_cell.angle_beta   90.00
_cell.angle_gamma   90.00
#
_symmetry.space_group_name_H-M   'P 1'
#
loop_
_entity.id
_entity.type
_entity.pdbx_description
1 polymer ?
#
loop_
_entity_poly.entity_id
_entity_poly.type
_entity_poly.pdbx_seq_one_letter_code
_entity_poly.pdbx_strand_id
1 'polypeptide(L)'
;MRAYKNFLSTKFLFFLFVALLFSVDAEAQEVVDVSKITCDQFATYKIANPEYIAIWLNGYYHGTRGDMKIEIQTLKADATKVENYCLSKPDVPLVQAVKTVLGISSGP
;
A
#
# COMPACT_ATOMS: atom_id res chain seq x y z
N MET A 1 9.52 14.27 57.65
CA MET A 1 8.25 13.84 57.00
C MET A 1 7.88 14.64 55.75
N ARG A 2 8.13 15.92 55.65
CA ARG A 2 7.86 16.71 54.43
C ARG A 2 8.76 16.30 53.24
N ALA A 3 9.97 15.90 53.44
CA ALA A 3 10.91 15.42 52.41
C ALA A 3 10.44 14.12 51.75
N TYR A 4 9.73 13.27 52.44
CA TYR A 4 9.23 12.00 51.99
C TYR A 4 8.09 12.18 50.96
N LYS A 5 7.16 13.11 51.19
CA LYS A 5 6.06 13.40 50.25
C LYS A 5 6.58 13.96 48.93
N ASN A 6 7.59 14.81 48.97
CA ASN A 6 8.18 15.39 47.77
C ASN A 6 8.95 14.36 46.95
N PHE A 7 9.62 13.41 47.64
CA PHE A 7 10.38 12.36 46.98
C PHE A 7 9.49 11.38 46.23
N LEU A 8 8.34 10.99 46.77
CA LEU A 8 7.35 10.13 46.10
C LEU A 8 6.70 10.83 44.91
N SER A 9 6.38 12.12 45.05
CA SER A 9 5.81 12.93 43.96
C SER A 9 6.77 13.07 42.78
N THR A 10 8.05 13.29 43.04
CA THR A 10 9.07 13.40 42.00
C THR A 10 9.27 12.08 41.25
N LYS A 11 9.30 10.95 41.96
CA LYS A 11 9.39 9.63 41.31
C LYS A 11 8.14 9.30 40.49
N PHE A 12 6.96 9.66 40.97
CA PHE A 12 5.71 9.45 40.26
C PHE A 12 5.63 10.29 38.98
N LEU A 13 6.06 11.56 39.04
CA LEU A 13 6.15 12.44 37.88
C LEU A 13 7.19 11.93 36.85
N PHE A 14 8.32 11.40 37.32
CA PHE A 14 9.32 10.79 36.44
C PHE A 14 8.79 9.53 35.75
N PHE A 15 8.06 8.69 36.46
CA PHE A 15 7.42 7.50 35.90
C PHE A 15 6.35 7.85 34.85
N LEU A 16 5.55 8.88 35.10
CA LEU A 16 4.57 9.43 34.15
C LEU A 16 5.26 10.00 32.90
N PHE A 17 6.35 10.70 33.07
CA PHE A 17 7.12 11.27 31.97
C PHE A 17 7.77 10.19 31.08
N VAL A 18 8.32 9.15 31.68
CA VAL A 18 8.89 8.00 30.97
C VAL A 18 7.81 7.21 30.21
N ALA A 19 6.62 7.04 30.79
CA ALA A 19 5.48 6.39 30.14
C ALA A 19 4.98 7.13 28.88
N LEU A 20 5.08 8.47 28.85
CA LEU A 20 4.74 9.28 27.68
C LEU A 20 5.75 9.16 26.52
N LEU A 21 6.98 8.73 26.79
CA LEU A 21 8.00 8.53 25.76
C LEU A 21 7.86 7.21 24.99
N PHE A 22 7.04 6.29 25.48
CA PHE A 22 6.73 5.03 24.79
C PHE A 22 5.36 5.08 24.09
N SER A 23 5.03 6.21 23.51
CA SER A 23 3.91 6.26 22.54
C SER A 23 4.32 5.44 21.32
N VAL A 24 3.98 4.17 21.31
CA VAL A 24 4.10 3.35 20.11
C VAL A 24 3.02 3.88 19.16
N ASP A 25 3.45 4.55 18.12
CA ASP A 25 2.56 4.86 17.00
C ASP A 25 2.06 3.52 16.45
N ALA A 26 0.82 3.19 16.80
CA ALA A 26 0.13 2.10 16.14
C ALA A 26 -0.15 2.54 14.71
N GLU A 27 0.68 2.14 13.76
CA GLU A 27 0.40 2.32 12.34
C GLU A 27 -0.93 1.64 12.04
N ALA A 28 -1.95 2.45 11.72
CA ALA A 28 -3.21 1.92 11.26
C ALA A 28 -2.96 1.17 9.95
N GLN A 29 -3.36 -0.10 9.88
CA GLN A 29 -3.28 -0.88 8.65
C GLN A 29 -4.15 -0.22 7.58
N GLU A 30 -3.51 0.31 6.54
CA GLU A 30 -4.22 0.89 5.41
C GLU A 30 -4.73 -0.23 4.50
N VAL A 31 -6.06 -0.27 4.34
CA VAL A 31 -6.73 -1.19 3.42
C VAL A 31 -7.03 -0.41 2.14
N VAL A 32 -6.44 -0.85 1.03
CA VAL A 32 -6.63 -0.22 -0.27
C VAL A 32 -7.59 -1.03 -1.13
N ASP A 33 -8.66 -0.41 -1.58
CA ASP A 33 -9.57 -0.99 -2.58
C ASP A 33 -9.04 -0.70 -3.98
N VAL A 34 -8.38 -1.69 -4.58
CA VAL A 34 -7.72 -1.55 -5.88
C VAL A 34 -8.71 -1.24 -7.01
N SER A 35 -9.99 -1.62 -6.88
CA SER A 35 -11.02 -1.31 -7.88
C SER A 35 -11.32 0.19 -8.01
N LYS A 36 -10.95 0.97 -7.00
CA LYS A 36 -11.21 2.43 -6.94
C LYS A 36 -10.00 3.28 -7.26
N ILE A 37 -8.84 2.68 -7.50
CA ILE A 37 -7.62 3.40 -7.82
C ILE A 37 -7.69 3.97 -9.24
N THR A 38 -7.32 5.24 -9.39
CA THR A 38 -7.09 5.88 -10.69
C THR A 38 -5.66 5.70 -11.16
N CYS A 39 -5.42 5.85 -12.46
CA CYS A 39 -4.08 5.88 -13.03
C CYS A 39 -3.18 6.94 -12.37
N ASP A 40 -3.70 8.14 -12.07
CA ASP A 40 -2.94 9.19 -11.40
C ASP A 40 -2.48 8.75 -10.00
N GLN A 41 -3.37 8.19 -9.21
CA GLN A 41 -3.03 7.70 -7.87
C GLN A 41 -2.00 6.57 -7.90
N PHE A 42 -2.09 5.70 -8.89
CA PHE A 42 -1.16 4.59 -9.10
C PHE A 42 0.23 5.08 -9.54
N ALA A 43 0.30 5.83 -10.64
CA ALA A 43 1.56 6.21 -11.26
C ALA A 43 2.35 7.26 -10.47
N THR A 44 1.68 8.04 -9.61
CA THR A 44 2.32 9.10 -8.81
C THR A 44 2.62 8.68 -7.37
N TYR A 45 2.57 7.40 -7.07
CA TYR A 45 2.89 6.84 -5.74
C TYR A 45 2.01 7.39 -4.59
N LYS A 46 0.78 7.82 -4.90
CA LYS A 46 -0.11 8.43 -3.89
C LYS A 46 -0.69 7.41 -2.89
N ILE A 47 -0.73 6.14 -3.26
CA ILE A 47 -1.34 5.09 -2.43
C ILE A 47 -0.29 4.13 -1.90
N ALA A 48 0.50 3.53 -2.79
CA ALA A 48 1.52 2.55 -2.45
C ALA A 48 2.55 2.49 -3.58
N ASN A 49 3.58 1.65 -3.42
CA ASN A 49 4.50 1.37 -4.52
C ASN A 49 3.72 0.73 -5.69
N PRO A 50 3.72 1.35 -6.89
CA PRO A 50 3.00 0.84 -8.06
C PRO A 50 3.37 -0.59 -8.45
N GLU A 51 4.62 -0.98 -8.27
CA GLU A 51 5.09 -2.33 -8.56
C GLU A 51 4.32 -3.39 -7.76
N TYR A 52 4.07 -3.14 -6.46
CA TYR A 52 3.33 -4.09 -5.61
C TYR A 52 1.87 -4.22 -6.05
N ILE A 53 1.23 -3.10 -6.38
CA ILE A 53 -0.16 -3.10 -6.85
C ILE A 53 -0.25 -3.81 -8.21
N ALA A 54 0.69 -3.56 -9.12
CA ALA A 54 0.72 -4.21 -10.43
C ALA A 54 0.97 -5.73 -10.33
N ILE A 55 1.86 -6.17 -9.45
CA ILE A 55 2.10 -7.59 -9.18
C ILE A 55 0.84 -8.25 -8.63
N TRP A 56 0.18 -7.60 -7.68
CA TRP A 56 -1.07 -8.09 -7.11
C TRP A 56 -2.16 -8.23 -8.18
N LEU A 57 -2.33 -7.23 -9.04
CA LEU A 57 -3.30 -7.27 -10.14
C LEU A 57 -2.98 -8.35 -11.16
N ASN A 58 -1.70 -8.53 -11.50
CA ASN A 58 -1.25 -9.63 -12.37
C ASN A 58 -1.69 -10.97 -11.79
N GLY A 59 -1.39 -11.22 -10.51
CA GLY A 59 -1.81 -12.44 -9.82
C GLY A 59 -3.32 -12.62 -9.76
N TYR A 60 -4.06 -11.55 -9.50
CA TYR A 60 -5.51 -11.57 -9.47
C TYR A 60 -6.10 -12.02 -10.81
N TYR A 61 -5.66 -11.43 -11.93
CA TYR A 61 -6.18 -11.79 -13.24
C TYR A 61 -5.76 -13.18 -13.71
N HIS A 62 -4.54 -13.62 -13.42
CA HIS A 62 -4.14 -15.00 -13.66
C HIS A 62 -4.97 -15.98 -12.83
N GLY A 63 -5.21 -15.66 -11.56
CA GLY A 63 -6.02 -16.47 -10.66
C GLY A 63 -7.47 -16.62 -11.12
N THR A 64 -8.09 -15.59 -11.67
CA THR A 64 -9.46 -15.67 -12.21
C THR A 64 -9.59 -16.62 -13.40
N ARG A 65 -8.49 -16.92 -14.07
CA ARG A 65 -8.43 -17.90 -15.18
C ARG A 65 -7.93 -19.28 -14.76
N GLY A 66 -7.70 -19.48 -13.47
CA GLY A 66 -7.12 -20.71 -12.94
C GLY A 66 -5.65 -20.90 -13.33
N ASP A 67 -4.97 -19.86 -13.78
CA ASP A 67 -3.55 -19.91 -14.14
C ASP A 67 -2.69 -19.55 -12.93
N MET A 68 -1.95 -20.53 -12.44
CA MET A 68 -1.06 -20.39 -11.28
C MET A 68 0.41 -20.16 -11.68
N LYS A 69 0.67 -19.91 -12.94
CA LYS A 69 2.04 -19.71 -13.44
C LYS A 69 2.41 -18.24 -13.39
N ILE A 70 3.64 -17.97 -13.01
CA ILE A 70 4.24 -16.64 -13.01
C ILE A 70 5.42 -16.63 -13.96
N GLU A 71 5.43 -15.69 -14.88
CA GLU A 71 6.58 -15.40 -15.70
C GLU A 71 7.42 -14.28 -15.08
N ILE A 72 8.44 -14.68 -14.34
CA ILE A 72 9.23 -13.74 -13.51
C ILE A 72 9.88 -12.64 -14.36
N GLN A 73 10.32 -12.97 -15.59
CA GLN A 73 11.00 -12.03 -16.47
C GLN A 73 10.09 -10.87 -16.92
N THR A 74 8.80 -11.14 -17.11
CA THR A 74 7.85 -10.14 -17.61
C THR A 74 7.15 -9.37 -16.51
N LEU A 75 7.11 -9.89 -15.29
CA LEU A 75 6.33 -9.34 -14.18
C LEU A 75 6.66 -7.86 -13.90
N LYS A 76 7.95 -7.53 -13.81
CA LYS A 76 8.41 -6.16 -13.62
C LYS A 76 8.21 -5.29 -14.86
N ALA A 77 8.45 -5.85 -16.04
CA ALA A 77 8.25 -5.13 -17.30
C ALA A 77 6.77 -4.77 -17.49
N ASP A 78 5.86 -5.65 -17.14
CA ASP A 78 4.42 -5.41 -17.20
C ASP A 78 3.99 -4.32 -16.23
N ALA A 79 4.53 -4.30 -15.02
CA ALA A 79 4.29 -3.21 -14.07
C ALA A 79 4.73 -1.86 -14.65
N THR A 80 5.90 -1.79 -15.27
CA THR A 80 6.42 -0.58 -15.92
C THR A 80 5.55 -0.13 -17.09
N LYS A 81 5.03 -1.05 -17.90
CA LYS A 81 4.11 -0.72 -18.99
C LYS A 81 2.82 -0.07 -18.49
N VAL A 82 2.25 -0.62 -17.43
CA VAL A 82 1.03 -0.05 -16.81
C VAL A 82 1.31 1.33 -16.24
N GLU A 83 2.43 1.50 -15.55
CA GLU A 83 2.83 2.80 -14.98
C GLU A 83 2.99 3.87 -16.08
N ASN A 84 3.71 3.56 -17.16
CA ASN A 84 3.89 4.46 -18.30
C ASN A 84 2.57 4.82 -18.98
N TYR A 85 1.68 3.87 -19.15
CA TYR A 85 0.34 4.12 -19.67
C TYR A 85 -0.44 5.07 -18.77
N CYS A 86 -0.41 4.84 -17.47
CA CYS A 86 -1.10 5.63 -16.47
C CYS A 86 -0.57 7.07 -16.38
N LEU A 87 0.71 7.30 -16.58
CA LEU A 87 1.29 8.67 -16.60
C LEU A 87 0.69 9.53 -17.71
N SER A 88 0.35 8.93 -18.86
CA SER A 88 -0.28 9.65 -19.98
C SER A 88 -1.80 9.71 -19.90
N LYS A 89 -2.43 8.93 -19.03
CA LYS A 89 -3.90 8.80 -18.90
C LYS A 89 -4.33 8.80 -17.42
N PRO A 90 -4.17 9.94 -16.71
CA PRO A 90 -4.38 10.01 -15.27
C PRO A 90 -5.81 9.69 -14.80
N ASP A 91 -6.82 9.95 -15.63
CA ASP A 91 -8.23 9.78 -15.27
C ASP A 91 -8.77 8.37 -15.50
N VAL A 92 -7.99 7.51 -16.16
CA VAL A 92 -8.42 6.14 -16.44
C VAL A 92 -8.39 5.31 -15.14
N PRO A 93 -9.43 4.51 -14.87
CA PRO A 93 -9.38 3.55 -13.76
C PRO A 93 -8.22 2.55 -13.94
N LEU A 94 -7.46 2.29 -12.87
CA LEU A 94 -6.29 1.41 -12.94
C LEU A 94 -6.64 0.02 -13.48
N VAL A 95 -7.76 -0.55 -13.04
CA VAL A 95 -8.22 -1.86 -13.50
C VAL A 95 -8.41 -1.89 -15.02
N GLN A 96 -8.94 -0.82 -15.60
CA GLN A 96 -9.10 -0.70 -17.05
C GLN A 96 -7.74 -0.55 -17.76
N ALA A 97 -6.83 0.22 -17.19
CA ALA A 97 -5.48 0.38 -17.71
C ALA A 97 -4.74 -0.97 -17.79
N VAL A 98 -4.81 -1.75 -16.73
CA VAL A 98 -4.18 -3.10 -16.66
C VAL A 98 -4.77 -4.01 -17.74
N LYS A 99 -6.08 -4.05 -17.89
CA LYS A 99 -6.74 -4.84 -18.94
C LYS A 99 -6.29 -4.44 -20.34
N THR A 100 -6.21 -3.15 -20.59
CA THR A 100 -5.80 -2.60 -21.89
C THR A 100 -4.34 -2.93 -22.22
N VAL A 101 -3.45 -2.67 -21.26
CA VAL A 101 -2.00 -2.79 -21.46
C VAL A 101 -1.54 -4.23 -21.52
N LEU A 102 -2.08 -5.10 -20.68
CA LEU A 102 -1.70 -6.49 -20.58
C LEU A 102 -2.54 -7.42 -21.47
N GLY A 103 -3.50 -6.88 -22.22
CA GLY A 103 -4.37 -7.66 -23.10
C GLY A 103 -5.23 -8.69 -22.36
N ILE A 104 -5.58 -8.39 -21.12
CA ILE A 104 -6.40 -9.26 -20.27
C ILE A 104 -7.86 -9.01 -20.62
N SER A 105 -8.46 -9.92 -21.36
CA SER A 105 -9.92 -9.91 -21.54
C SER A 105 -10.60 -10.13 -20.19
N SER A 106 -11.69 -9.41 -19.94
CA SER A 106 -12.54 -9.69 -18.79
C SER A 106 -12.89 -11.17 -18.83
N GLY A 107 -12.42 -11.92 -17.82
CA GLY A 107 -12.76 -13.33 -17.67
C GLY A 107 -14.27 -13.56 -17.69
N PRO A 108 -14.66 -14.80 -17.80
CA PRO A 108 -16.07 -15.15 -17.97
C PRO A 108 -16.96 -14.55 -16.92
#